data_cd52d6c1582cbd9f91a519d7d23bc8e1
#
_entry.id   cd52d6c1582cbd9f91a519d7d23bc8e1
#
_cell.length_a   1.000
_cell.length_b   1.000
_cell.length_c   1.000
_cell.angle_alpha   90.00
_cell.angle_beta   90.00
_cell.angle_gamma   90.00
#
_symmetry.space_group_name_H-M   'P 1'
#
loop_
_entity.id
_entity.type
_entity.pdbx_description
1 polymer ?
#
loop_
_entity_poly.entity_id
_entity_poly.type
_entity_poly.pdbx_seq_one_letter_code
_entity_poly.pdbx_strand_id
1 'polypeptide(L)'
;MAKVGFGGGCHWCTEGVFQALRGVTQVDQGFLQSVAPADTWAEGVIVTFEPSAIGLETLSEVHLRTHSATRARSVENKYRSAIYIFDESQRAEADEAIRGFAEETGKPVHTLVLPFAGFKASDERYQNYYRTDPNRPFCRRYIDPKLDFIRKHFSEIALAE
;
A
#
# COMPACT_ATOMS: atom_id res chain seq x y z
N MET A 1 -6.40 -12.92 11.65
CA MET A 1 -6.23 -11.94 10.55
C MET A 1 -5.63 -10.67 11.10
N ALA A 2 -4.71 -10.08 10.36
CA ALA A 2 -4.07 -8.83 10.74
C ALA A 2 -4.43 -7.72 9.74
N LYS A 3 -4.23 -6.47 10.15
CA LYS A 3 -4.50 -5.31 9.32
C LYS A 3 -3.32 -4.36 9.32
N VAL A 4 -3.10 -3.69 8.19
CA VAL A 4 -2.10 -2.64 8.03
C VAL A 4 -2.61 -1.65 6.99
N GLY A 5 -2.25 -0.38 7.13
CA GLY A 5 -2.61 0.64 6.15
C GLY A 5 -1.43 0.98 5.26
N PHE A 6 -1.70 1.27 3.99
CA PHE A 6 -0.68 1.72 3.04
C PHE A 6 -1.19 2.93 2.26
N GLY A 7 -0.34 3.95 2.15
CA GLY A 7 -0.61 5.12 1.34
C GLY A 7 0.60 5.51 0.51
N GLY A 8 0.36 6.21 -0.58
CA GLY A 8 1.41 6.66 -1.48
C GLY A 8 0.92 6.66 -2.92
N GLY A 9 0.60 7.84 -3.43
CA GLY A 9 -0.02 8.00 -4.73
C GLY A 9 -1.52 7.71 -4.70
N CYS A 10 -2.08 7.43 -5.85
CA CYS A 10 -3.52 7.21 -6.00
C CYS A 10 -3.95 5.90 -5.34
N HIS A 11 -5.00 5.94 -4.52
CA HIS A 11 -5.48 4.75 -3.81
C HIS A 11 -6.14 3.71 -4.75
N TRP A 12 -6.54 4.06 -5.96
CA TRP A 12 -7.03 3.10 -6.94
C TRP A 12 -5.92 2.13 -7.38
N CYS A 13 -4.70 2.65 -7.56
CA CYS A 13 -3.54 1.82 -7.89
C CYS A 13 -3.16 0.94 -6.70
N THR A 14 -3.13 1.51 -5.52
CA THR A 14 -2.77 0.80 -4.29
C THR A 14 -3.75 -0.34 -4.02
N GLU A 15 -5.04 -0.09 -4.16
CA GLU A 15 -6.06 -1.13 -4.02
C GLU A 15 -5.83 -2.28 -5.00
N GLY A 16 -5.64 -1.97 -6.28
CA GLY A 16 -5.43 -2.99 -7.31
C GLY A 16 -4.19 -3.85 -7.05
N VAL A 17 -3.11 -3.21 -6.61
CA VAL A 17 -1.86 -3.90 -6.27
C VAL A 17 -2.08 -4.92 -5.16
N PHE A 18 -2.67 -4.52 -4.04
CA PHE A 18 -2.82 -5.43 -2.90
C PHE A 18 -3.89 -6.50 -3.12
N GLN A 19 -4.92 -6.20 -3.92
CA GLN A 19 -5.90 -7.22 -4.29
C GLN A 19 -5.30 -8.35 -5.14
N ALA A 20 -4.15 -8.13 -5.76
CA ALA A 20 -3.47 -9.13 -6.60
C ALA A 20 -2.57 -10.08 -5.82
N LEU A 21 -2.54 -10.00 -4.50
CA LEU A 21 -1.62 -10.79 -3.65
C LEU A 21 -2.35 -11.93 -2.92
N ARG A 22 -1.70 -13.11 -2.88
CA ARG A 22 -2.16 -14.23 -2.05
C ARG A 22 -1.98 -13.87 -0.58
N GLY A 23 -2.93 -14.29 0.24
CA GLY A 23 -2.91 -14.01 1.67
C GLY A 23 -3.57 -12.69 2.04
N VAL A 24 -3.85 -11.83 1.08
CA VAL A 24 -4.67 -10.64 1.28
C VAL A 24 -6.13 -11.04 1.09
N THR A 25 -6.92 -10.86 2.14
CA THR A 25 -8.32 -11.29 2.16
C THR A 25 -9.30 -10.15 1.89
N GLN A 26 -8.88 -8.91 2.17
CA GLN A 26 -9.73 -7.73 1.95
C GLN A 26 -8.85 -6.49 1.81
N VAL A 27 -9.26 -5.59 0.94
CA VAL A 27 -8.63 -4.27 0.77
C VAL A 27 -9.74 -3.22 0.81
N ASP A 28 -9.68 -2.33 1.80
CA ASP A 28 -10.64 -1.24 1.96
C ASP A 28 -9.99 0.05 1.47
N GLN A 29 -10.54 0.64 0.44
CA GLN A 29 -10.02 1.86 -0.17
C GLN A 29 -10.63 3.10 0.47
N GLY A 30 -9.81 4.10 0.73
CA GLY A 30 -10.32 5.35 1.28
C GLY A 30 -9.22 6.33 1.64
N PHE A 31 -9.42 6.95 2.80
CA PHE A 31 -8.51 7.97 3.35
C PHE A 31 -8.11 7.55 4.74
N LEU A 32 -6.82 7.67 5.05
CA LEU A 32 -6.28 7.29 6.34
C LEU A 32 -5.75 8.52 7.08
N GLN A 33 -5.81 8.44 8.38
CA GLN A 33 -5.37 9.48 9.31
C GLN A 33 -4.47 8.86 10.36
N SER A 34 -3.43 9.58 10.73
CA SER A 34 -2.55 9.25 11.84
C SER A 34 -2.65 10.34 12.91
N VAL A 35 -1.67 10.41 13.81
CA VAL A 35 -1.58 11.45 14.82
C VAL A 35 -0.83 12.66 14.27
N ALA A 36 -1.01 13.83 14.89
CA ALA A 36 -0.33 15.05 14.45
C ALA A 36 1.19 14.87 14.36
N PRO A 37 1.87 15.40 13.34
CA PRO A 37 1.38 16.26 12.27
C PRO A 37 0.77 15.54 11.06
N ALA A 38 0.60 14.22 11.13
CA ALA A 38 0.05 13.39 10.04
C ALA A 38 -1.45 13.12 10.23
N ASP A 39 -2.16 14.05 10.84
CA ASP A 39 -3.59 13.94 11.13
C ASP A 39 -4.50 14.44 10.01
N THR A 40 -3.93 14.84 8.89
CA THR A 40 -4.70 15.09 7.67
C THR A 40 -5.12 13.78 7.00
N TRP A 41 -6.24 13.82 6.28
CA TRP A 41 -6.72 12.67 5.52
C TRP A 41 -5.86 12.46 4.27
N ALA A 42 -5.34 11.25 4.09
CA ALA A 42 -4.51 10.90 2.93
C ALA A 42 -5.06 9.65 2.25
N GLU A 43 -4.95 9.61 0.93
CA GLU A 43 -5.41 8.46 0.15
C GLU A 43 -4.62 7.21 0.51
N GLY A 44 -5.33 6.09 0.63
CA GLY A 44 -4.71 4.83 0.96
C GLY A 44 -5.72 3.70 1.09
N VAL A 45 -5.21 2.58 1.58
CA VAL A 45 -6.01 1.37 1.77
C VAL A 45 -5.71 0.75 3.12
N ILE A 46 -6.70 0.03 3.66
CA ILE A 46 -6.48 -0.91 4.76
C ILE A 46 -6.44 -2.30 4.16
N VAL A 47 -5.35 -3.01 4.38
CA VAL A 47 -5.14 -4.37 3.91
C VAL A 47 -5.37 -5.32 5.08
N THR A 48 -6.31 -6.24 4.91
CA THR A 48 -6.54 -7.36 5.84
C THR A 48 -5.86 -8.57 5.26
N PHE A 49 -5.01 -9.22 6.03
CA PHE A 49 -4.17 -10.31 5.52
C PHE A 49 -4.02 -11.42 6.54
N GLU A 50 -3.69 -12.61 6.03
CA GLU A 50 -3.37 -13.79 6.85
C GLU A 50 -1.86 -13.85 7.07
N PRO A 51 -1.37 -13.59 8.30
CA PRO A 51 0.07 -13.56 8.55
C PRO A 51 0.82 -14.86 8.25
N SER A 52 0.11 -16.00 8.29
CA SER A 52 0.72 -17.29 7.93
C SER A 52 0.90 -17.47 6.42
N ALA A 53 0.19 -16.70 5.61
CA ALA A 53 0.25 -16.76 4.15
C ALA A 53 1.16 -15.67 3.57
N ILE A 54 1.14 -14.46 4.14
CA ILE A 54 1.98 -13.34 3.71
C ILE A 54 2.34 -12.48 4.91
N GLY A 55 3.63 -12.13 5.05
CA GLY A 55 4.10 -11.32 6.16
C GLY A 55 3.99 -9.82 5.88
N LEU A 56 4.01 -9.02 6.96
CA LEU A 56 3.98 -7.57 6.86
C LEU A 56 5.21 -7.01 6.14
N GLU A 57 6.37 -7.61 6.35
CA GLU A 57 7.59 -7.19 5.65
C GLU A 57 7.43 -7.32 4.14
N THR A 58 6.87 -8.44 3.66
CA THR A 58 6.62 -8.67 2.24
C THR A 58 5.59 -7.68 1.68
N LEU A 59 4.50 -7.45 2.40
CA LEU A 59 3.50 -6.45 2.01
C LEU A 59 4.13 -5.06 1.90
N SER A 60 4.95 -4.70 2.87
CA SER A 60 5.65 -3.41 2.88
C SER A 60 6.63 -3.29 1.70
N GLU A 61 7.32 -4.37 1.36
CA GLU A 61 8.22 -4.40 0.20
C GLU A 61 7.45 -4.18 -1.11
N VAL A 62 6.31 -4.83 -1.27
CA VAL A 62 5.43 -4.61 -2.44
C VAL A 62 5.00 -3.15 -2.51
N HIS A 63 4.60 -2.56 -1.38
CA HIS A 63 4.22 -1.15 -1.30
C HIS A 63 5.36 -0.23 -1.76
N LEU A 64 6.57 -0.44 -1.23
CA LEU A 64 7.73 0.37 -1.57
C LEU A 64 8.09 0.30 -3.05
N ARG A 65 7.94 -0.86 -3.67
CA ARG A 65 8.34 -1.10 -5.06
C ARG A 65 7.28 -0.71 -6.09
N THR A 66 6.06 -0.42 -5.67
CA THR A 66 4.95 -0.14 -6.58
C THR A 66 4.47 1.32 -6.54
N HIS A 67 5.15 2.18 -5.79
CA HIS A 67 4.88 3.61 -5.78
C HIS A 67 6.17 4.41 -5.66
N SER A 68 6.07 5.75 -5.68
CA SER A 68 7.24 6.64 -5.65
C SER A 68 7.74 6.88 -4.23
N ALA A 69 8.27 5.84 -3.57
CA ALA A 69 8.72 5.88 -2.18
C ALA A 69 9.93 6.79 -1.96
N THR A 70 10.72 7.06 -3.00
CA THR A 70 11.89 7.95 -2.93
C THR A 70 11.55 9.41 -3.21
N ARG A 71 10.31 9.71 -3.56
CA ARG A 71 9.86 11.07 -3.81
C ARG A 71 9.49 11.74 -2.49
N ALA A 72 10.10 12.91 -2.22
CA ALA A 72 9.78 13.69 -1.04
C ALA A 72 8.40 14.34 -1.18
N ARG A 73 7.59 14.24 -0.11
CA ARG A 73 6.30 14.92 0.01
C ARG A 73 6.14 15.37 1.45
N SER A 74 5.36 16.44 1.68
CA SER A 74 5.07 16.85 3.04
C SER A 74 4.22 15.79 3.74
N VAL A 75 4.35 15.70 5.05
CA VAL A 75 3.58 14.75 5.87
C VAL A 75 2.07 15.00 5.79
N GLU A 76 1.65 16.20 5.41
CA GLU A 76 0.26 16.60 5.27
C GLU A 76 -0.30 16.34 3.87
N ASN A 77 0.55 15.96 2.91
CA ASN A 77 0.13 15.71 1.53
C ASN A 77 -0.81 14.51 1.46
N LYS A 78 -1.89 14.65 0.68
CA LYS A 78 -2.87 13.56 0.54
C LYS A 78 -2.31 12.30 -0.12
N TYR A 79 -1.14 12.41 -0.77
CA TYR A 79 -0.45 11.29 -1.39
C TYR A 79 0.83 10.91 -0.64
N ARG A 80 0.94 11.27 0.64
CA ARG A 80 2.11 10.93 1.43
C ARG A 80 2.37 9.41 1.39
N SER A 81 3.65 9.04 1.33
CA SER A 81 4.06 7.64 1.40
C SER A 81 4.11 7.22 2.86
N ALA A 82 3.28 6.25 3.23
CA ALA A 82 3.19 5.83 4.62
C ALA A 82 2.73 4.38 4.76
N ILE A 83 3.22 3.75 5.82
CA ILE A 83 2.74 2.47 6.31
C ILE A 83 2.08 2.79 7.66
N TYR A 84 0.78 2.51 7.77
CA TYR A 84 0.00 2.78 8.98
C TYR A 84 -0.10 1.50 9.79
N ILE A 85 0.59 1.46 10.92
CA ILE A 85 0.59 0.27 11.78
C ILE A 85 -0.60 0.30 12.73
N PHE A 86 -1.24 -0.85 12.90
CA PHE A 86 -2.37 -1.03 13.82
C PHE A 86 -1.91 -1.45 15.21
N ASP A 87 -0.71 -2.02 15.29
CA ASP A 87 -0.10 -2.48 16.53
C ASP A 87 1.40 -2.14 16.46
N GLU A 88 1.96 -1.70 17.57
CA GLU A 88 3.36 -1.31 17.64
C GLU A 88 4.33 -2.47 17.30
N SER A 89 3.88 -3.72 17.48
CA SER A 89 4.65 -4.90 17.07
C SER A 89 4.91 -4.97 15.57
N GLN A 90 4.14 -4.25 14.76
CA GLN A 90 4.30 -4.21 13.30
C GLN A 90 5.44 -3.28 12.86
N ARG A 91 5.90 -2.39 13.72
CA ARG A 91 6.90 -1.37 13.36
C ARG A 91 8.22 -1.98 12.90
N ALA A 92 8.69 -3.02 13.57
CA ALA A 92 9.97 -3.64 13.24
C ALA A 92 10.00 -4.19 11.81
N GLU A 93 8.93 -4.87 11.38
CA GLU A 93 8.85 -5.41 10.01
C GLU A 93 8.75 -4.30 8.96
N ALA A 94 7.98 -3.25 9.25
CA ALA A 94 7.86 -2.11 8.36
C ALA A 94 9.21 -1.37 8.21
N ASP A 95 9.88 -1.12 9.32
CA ASP A 95 11.20 -0.47 9.32
C ASP A 95 12.24 -1.31 8.57
N GLU A 96 12.22 -2.62 8.75
CA GLU A 96 13.15 -3.53 8.06
C GLU A 96 12.96 -3.50 6.55
N ALA A 97 11.71 -3.49 6.07
CA ALA A 97 11.41 -3.40 4.65
C ALA A 97 11.94 -2.07 4.07
N ILE A 98 11.73 -0.96 4.78
CA ILE A 98 12.22 0.36 4.36
C ILE A 98 13.74 0.39 4.30
N ARG A 99 14.40 -0.15 5.33
CA ARG A 99 15.86 -0.20 5.39
C ARG A 99 16.42 -1.02 4.22
N GLY A 100 15.87 -2.19 3.97
CA GLY A 100 16.31 -3.05 2.87
C GLY A 100 16.13 -2.38 1.50
N PHE A 101 15.01 -1.71 1.30
CA PHE A 101 14.75 -0.99 0.04
C PHE A 101 15.71 0.19 -0.14
N ALA A 102 15.98 0.94 0.92
CA ALA A 102 16.93 2.06 0.86
C ALA A 102 18.35 1.58 0.53
N GLU A 103 18.78 0.48 1.14
CA GLU A 103 20.10 -0.11 0.85
C GLU A 103 20.20 -0.59 -0.60
N GLU A 104 19.17 -1.27 -1.09
CA GLU A 104 19.15 -1.81 -2.45
C GLU A 104 19.16 -0.72 -3.51
N THR A 105 18.39 0.34 -3.31
CA THR A 105 18.28 1.45 -4.30
C THR A 105 19.38 2.48 -4.15
N GLY A 106 20.02 2.57 -2.99
CA GLY A 106 20.99 3.62 -2.68
C GLY A 106 20.39 5.02 -2.59
N LYS A 107 19.06 5.11 -2.45
CA LYS A 107 18.32 6.40 -2.42
C LYS A 107 17.63 6.58 -1.08
N PRO A 108 17.45 7.85 -0.64
CA PRO A 108 16.62 8.12 0.54
C PRO A 108 15.20 7.67 0.30
N VAL A 109 14.61 6.98 1.29
CA VAL A 109 13.21 6.56 1.26
C VAL A 109 12.41 7.48 2.16
N HIS A 110 11.35 8.07 1.62
CA HIS A 110 10.51 9.05 2.33
C HIS A 110 9.23 8.42 2.89
N THR A 111 9.14 7.10 2.91
CA THR A 111 8.01 6.40 3.48
C THR A 111 8.04 6.51 5.00
N LEU A 112 6.93 6.94 5.57
CA LEU A 112 6.77 7.09 7.02
C LEU A 112 6.12 5.85 7.60
N VAL A 113 6.48 5.49 8.84
CA VAL A 113 5.77 4.47 9.61
C VAL A 113 4.96 5.21 10.67
N LEU A 114 3.65 5.18 10.54
CA LEU A 114 2.73 6.00 11.33
C LEU A 114 1.72 5.12 12.06
N PRO A 115 1.34 5.47 13.31
CA PRO A 115 0.25 4.76 13.96
C PRO A 115 -1.08 5.07 13.28
N PHE A 116 -1.88 4.04 13.06
CA PHE A 116 -3.22 4.20 12.49
C PHE A 116 -4.12 4.92 13.50
N ALA A 117 -4.82 5.96 13.05
CA ALA A 117 -5.74 6.72 13.92
C ALA A 117 -7.17 6.78 13.39
N GLY A 118 -7.38 6.70 12.08
CA GLY A 118 -8.72 6.76 11.51
C GLY A 118 -8.79 6.41 10.04
N PHE A 119 -9.95 5.95 9.62
CA PHE A 119 -10.24 5.58 8.25
C PHE A 119 -11.61 6.13 7.82
N LYS A 120 -11.63 6.65 6.60
CA LYS A 120 -12.84 7.13 5.96
C LYS A 120 -12.94 6.47 4.59
N ALA A 121 -13.93 5.62 4.38
CA ALA A 121 -14.09 4.91 3.12
C ALA A 121 -14.34 5.87 1.97
N SER A 122 -13.77 5.58 0.80
CA SER A 122 -14.12 6.28 -0.44
C SER A 122 -15.55 5.90 -0.86
N ASP A 123 -16.12 6.68 -1.78
CA ASP A 123 -17.46 6.40 -2.30
C ASP A 123 -17.53 4.97 -2.83
N GLU A 124 -18.66 4.30 -2.60
CA GLU A 124 -18.88 2.91 -2.96
C GLU A 124 -18.60 2.62 -4.44
N ARG A 125 -18.89 3.57 -5.32
CA ARG A 125 -18.62 3.46 -6.77
C ARG A 125 -17.14 3.38 -7.12
N TYR A 126 -16.23 3.76 -6.21
CA TYR A 126 -14.78 3.68 -6.41
C TYR A 126 -14.15 2.47 -5.73
N GLN A 127 -14.89 1.74 -4.90
CA GLN A 127 -14.40 0.50 -4.30
C GLN A 127 -14.25 -0.56 -5.39
N ASN A 128 -13.19 -1.38 -5.29
CA ASN A 128 -12.88 -2.41 -6.28
C ASN A 128 -12.75 -1.83 -7.70
N TYR A 129 -12.13 -0.65 -7.80
CA TYR A 129 -12.04 0.12 -9.04
C TYR A 129 -11.51 -0.70 -10.22
N TYR A 130 -10.40 -1.43 -10.01
CA TYR A 130 -9.81 -2.27 -11.05
C TYR A 130 -10.70 -3.47 -11.37
N ARG A 131 -11.19 -4.16 -10.35
CA ARG A 131 -12.00 -5.38 -10.53
C ARG A 131 -13.33 -5.09 -11.23
N THR A 132 -13.89 -3.92 -11.01
CA THR A 132 -15.17 -3.53 -11.60
C THR A 132 -15.06 -3.35 -13.11
N ASP A 133 -13.98 -2.74 -13.57
CA ASP A 133 -13.72 -2.55 -15.00
C ASP A 133 -12.23 -2.36 -15.26
N PRO A 134 -11.49 -3.47 -15.49
CA PRO A 134 -10.04 -3.41 -15.72
C PRO A 134 -9.67 -2.80 -17.07
N ASN A 135 -10.65 -2.57 -17.95
CA ASN A 135 -10.41 -2.00 -19.27
C ASN A 135 -10.43 -0.47 -19.29
N ARG A 136 -10.69 0.18 -18.15
CA ARG A 136 -10.60 1.64 -18.07
C ARG A 136 -9.22 2.13 -18.51
N PRO A 137 -9.11 3.24 -19.25
CA PRO A 137 -7.82 3.78 -19.66
C PRO A 137 -6.85 3.99 -18.49
N PHE A 138 -7.36 4.47 -17.35
CA PHE A 138 -6.56 4.64 -16.13
C PHE A 138 -5.98 3.30 -15.65
N CYS A 139 -6.79 2.23 -15.65
CA CYS A 139 -6.35 0.91 -15.22
C CYS A 139 -5.25 0.37 -16.13
N ARG A 140 -5.42 0.49 -17.44
CA ARG A 140 -4.42 0.03 -18.41
C ARG A 140 -3.11 0.81 -18.32
N ARG A 141 -3.20 2.12 -18.10
CA ARG A 141 -2.02 2.98 -18.06
C ARG A 141 -1.25 2.90 -16.75
N TYR A 142 -1.94 2.85 -15.63
CA TYR A 142 -1.32 3.01 -14.31
C TYR A 142 -1.35 1.77 -13.43
N ILE A 143 -2.36 0.92 -13.56
CA ILE A 143 -2.52 -0.26 -12.70
C ILE A 143 -1.91 -1.50 -13.34
N ASP A 144 -2.22 -1.79 -14.61
CA ASP A 144 -1.70 -2.98 -15.31
C ASP A 144 -0.17 -3.09 -15.25
N PRO A 145 0.61 -2.00 -15.47
CA PRO A 145 2.08 -2.10 -15.36
C PRO A 145 2.54 -2.53 -13.97
N LYS A 146 1.83 -2.11 -12.92
CA LYS A 146 2.15 -2.50 -11.53
C LYS A 146 1.82 -3.96 -11.28
N LEU A 147 0.71 -4.46 -11.83
CA LEU A 147 0.33 -5.87 -11.71
C LEU A 147 1.32 -6.76 -12.47
N ASP A 148 1.77 -6.33 -13.65
CA ASP A 148 2.79 -7.04 -14.41
C ASP A 148 4.11 -7.10 -13.64
N PHE A 149 4.49 -6.00 -12.98
CA PHE A 149 5.67 -5.96 -12.11
C PHE A 149 5.55 -6.98 -10.98
N ILE A 150 4.39 -7.08 -10.33
CA ILE A 150 4.16 -8.03 -9.24
C ILE A 150 4.26 -9.47 -9.76
N ARG A 151 3.65 -9.79 -10.88
CA ARG A 151 3.71 -11.13 -11.47
C ARG A 151 5.14 -11.53 -11.80
N LYS A 152 5.95 -10.56 -12.23
CA LYS A 152 7.34 -10.81 -12.61
C LYS A 152 8.29 -10.91 -11.42
N HIS A 153 8.13 -10.04 -10.41
CA HIS A 153 9.08 -9.93 -9.29
C HIS A 153 8.60 -10.56 -7.99
N PHE A 154 7.31 -10.84 -7.87
CA PHE A 154 6.67 -11.45 -6.70
C PHE A 154 5.78 -12.61 -7.12
N SER A 155 6.23 -13.42 -8.06
CA SER A 155 5.43 -14.51 -8.65
C SER A 155 4.90 -15.51 -7.62
N GLU A 156 5.61 -15.72 -6.51
CA GLU A 156 5.21 -16.66 -5.46
C GLU A 156 3.98 -16.19 -4.69
N ILE A 157 3.75 -14.89 -4.62
CA ILE A 157 2.64 -14.30 -3.89
C ILE A 157 1.59 -13.66 -4.79
N ALA A 158 1.83 -13.57 -6.10
CA ALA A 158 0.86 -13.03 -7.03
C ALA A 158 -0.28 -14.02 -7.27
N LEU A 159 -1.52 -13.49 -7.31
CA LEU A 159 -2.67 -14.30 -7.71
C LEU A 159 -2.59 -14.60 -9.21
N ALA A 160 -3.03 -15.80 -9.58
CA ALA A 160 -3.22 -16.16 -10.99
C ALA A 160 -4.34 -15.29 -11.59
N GLU A 161 -4.24 -15.01 -12.87
CA GLU A 161 -5.27 -14.27 -13.59
C GLU A 161 -6.59 -15.04 -13.69
#